data_2425facf8bea461a9311893e6a54fff1
#
_entry.id   2425facf8bea461a9311893e6a54fff1
#
_cell.length_a   1.000
_cell.length_b   1.000
_cell.length_c   1.000
_cell.angle_alpha   90.00
_cell.angle_beta   90.00
_cell.angle_gamma   90.00
#
_symmetry.space_group_name_H-M   'P 1'
#
loop_
_entity.id
_entity.type
_entity.pdbx_description
1 polymer ?
#
loop_
_entity_poly.entity_id
_entity_poly.type
_entity_poly.pdbx_seq_one_letter_code
_entity_poly.pdbx_strand_id
1 'polypeptide(L)'
;GYVCLAEQQTAGRGRRGRHWVSPFGSNLYLSIVWEFHQGAAQLEGLSLATGVAVAKALSRLGVSAVGLKWPNDLLVGGAKLSGILLEMTGDPSGRCQVVLGVGVNHRLPMAAAHGIDQSWAKLDEFRPGIGRNLLASVVISELLLMLERFAANGFAAFRDEWQALDVYADKEVVIKTGASDIFGIARGVDSSGGLRLEISGAIQIIKGGEMSLRAVE
;
A
#
# COMPACT_ATOMS: atom_id res chain seq x y z
N GLY A 1 -2.10 4.09 -20.30
CA GLY A 1 -2.51 3.24 -19.18
C GLY A 1 -3.95 2.80 -19.29
N TYR A 2 -4.31 1.75 -18.58
CA TYR A 2 -5.69 1.27 -18.50
C TYR A 2 -6.12 1.28 -17.04
N VAL A 3 -7.38 1.63 -16.78
CA VAL A 3 -8.00 1.61 -15.46
C VAL A 3 -9.12 0.58 -15.46
N CYS A 4 -9.12 -0.32 -14.49
CA CYS A 4 -10.15 -1.32 -14.27
C CYS A 4 -10.75 -1.14 -12.87
N LEU A 5 -12.07 -1.02 -12.80
CA LEU A 5 -12.86 -1.03 -11.57
C LEU A 5 -13.73 -2.28 -11.58
N ALA A 6 -13.68 -3.07 -10.51
CA ALA A 6 -14.50 -4.25 -10.38
C ALA A 6 -15.56 -4.06 -9.27
N GLU A 7 -16.73 -4.67 -9.49
CA GLU A 7 -17.77 -4.74 -8.47
C GLU A 7 -17.49 -5.82 -7.42
N GLN A 8 -16.75 -6.86 -7.83
CA GLN A 8 -16.36 -8.00 -7.01
C GLN A 8 -15.08 -8.62 -7.56
N GLN A 9 -14.31 -9.26 -6.70
CA GLN A 9 -13.22 -10.14 -7.12
C GLN A 9 -13.50 -11.57 -6.63
N THR A 10 -13.56 -12.53 -7.55
CA THR A 10 -13.73 -13.96 -7.23
C THR A 10 -12.44 -14.62 -6.77
N ALA A 11 -11.30 -14.02 -7.12
CA ALA A 11 -9.96 -14.47 -6.74
C ALA A 11 -9.09 -13.27 -6.32
N GLY A 12 -9.63 -12.42 -5.41
CA GLY A 12 -8.91 -11.26 -4.89
C GLY A 12 -7.61 -11.67 -4.19
N ARG A 13 -6.51 -11.01 -4.55
CA ARG A 13 -5.17 -11.37 -4.08
C ARG A 13 -4.55 -10.25 -3.27
N GLY A 14 -3.89 -10.63 -2.19
CA GLY A 14 -2.93 -9.82 -1.47
C GLY A 14 -1.52 -10.39 -1.64
N ARG A 15 -0.53 -9.75 -1.05
CA ARG A 15 0.85 -10.24 -1.06
C ARG A 15 0.95 -11.59 -0.35
N ARG A 16 1.96 -12.40 -0.75
CA ARG A 16 2.24 -13.72 -0.18
C ARG A 16 1.08 -14.72 -0.36
N GLY A 17 0.33 -14.61 -1.46
CA GLY A 17 -0.79 -15.49 -1.74
C GLY A 17 -2.00 -15.34 -0.81
N ARG A 18 -2.01 -14.32 0.07
CA ARG A 18 -3.17 -14.07 0.94
C ARG A 18 -4.39 -13.66 0.11
N HIS A 19 -5.54 -14.11 0.55
CA HIS A 19 -6.79 -13.72 -0.05
C HIS A 19 -7.16 -12.27 0.33
N TRP A 20 -7.64 -11.49 -0.65
CA TRP A 20 -8.27 -10.18 -0.42
C TRP A 20 -9.79 -10.34 -0.49
N VAL A 21 -10.45 -10.13 0.63
CA VAL A 21 -11.91 -10.27 0.75
C VAL A 21 -12.59 -9.20 -0.08
N SER A 22 -13.38 -9.62 -1.08
CA SER A 22 -13.89 -8.74 -2.13
C SER A 22 -15.39 -8.96 -2.38
N PRO A 23 -16.28 -8.67 -1.40
CA PRO A 23 -17.71 -8.84 -1.58
C PRO A 23 -18.28 -7.84 -2.60
N PHE A 24 -19.37 -8.24 -3.27
CA PHE A 24 -20.01 -7.46 -4.32
C PHE A 24 -20.45 -6.08 -3.81
N GLY A 25 -20.11 -5.03 -4.58
CA GLY A 25 -20.58 -3.67 -4.39
C GLY A 25 -20.12 -2.96 -3.11
N SER A 26 -19.25 -3.58 -2.30
CA SER A 26 -18.95 -3.10 -0.93
C SER A 26 -17.73 -2.22 -0.82
N ASN A 27 -16.68 -2.51 -1.60
CA ASN A 27 -15.37 -1.89 -1.47
C ASN A 27 -14.92 -1.27 -2.81
N LEU A 28 -13.81 -0.57 -2.80
CA LEU A 28 -13.12 -0.18 -4.03
C LEU A 28 -12.13 -1.29 -4.40
N TYR A 29 -12.25 -1.81 -5.62
CA TYR A 29 -11.31 -2.74 -6.24
C TYR A 29 -10.83 -2.09 -7.54
N LEU A 30 -9.65 -1.51 -7.48
CA LEU A 30 -9.06 -0.72 -8.56
C LEU A 30 -7.77 -1.40 -9.03
N SER A 31 -7.61 -1.50 -10.34
CA SER A 31 -6.33 -1.83 -10.98
C SER A 31 -5.99 -0.80 -12.05
N ILE A 32 -4.73 -0.35 -12.06
CA ILE A 32 -4.19 0.51 -13.11
C ILE A 32 -3.04 -0.24 -13.77
N VAL A 33 -3.06 -0.36 -15.10
CA VAL A 33 -1.92 -0.83 -15.90
C VAL A 33 -1.14 0.38 -16.36
N TRP A 34 0.14 0.42 -15.95
CA TRP A 34 1.06 1.49 -16.33
C TRP A 34 2.34 0.93 -16.93
N GLU A 35 2.86 1.59 -17.93
CA GLU A 35 4.08 1.20 -18.60
C GLU A 35 5.26 2.06 -18.15
N PHE A 36 6.37 1.38 -17.79
CA PHE A 36 7.64 2.02 -17.47
C PHE A 36 8.70 1.58 -18.48
N HIS A 37 9.61 2.50 -18.82
CA HIS A 37 10.62 2.29 -19.86
C HIS A 37 12.05 2.10 -19.29
N GLN A 38 12.19 2.14 -17.98
CA GLN A 38 13.51 2.24 -17.30
C GLN A 38 13.91 0.99 -16.53
N GLY A 39 13.19 -0.13 -16.73
CA GLY A 39 13.48 -1.40 -16.07
C GLY A 39 12.97 -1.50 -14.61
N ALA A 40 12.97 -2.73 -14.08
CA ALA A 40 12.39 -3.06 -12.78
C ALA A 40 13.08 -2.38 -11.58
N ALA A 41 14.39 -2.10 -11.69
CA ALA A 41 15.12 -1.43 -10.60
C ALA A 41 14.58 -0.02 -10.32
N GLN A 42 14.02 0.65 -11.32
CA GLN A 42 13.41 1.98 -11.15
C GLN A 42 12.05 1.92 -10.45
N LEU A 43 11.49 0.72 -10.25
CA LEU A 43 10.20 0.53 -9.59
C LEU A 43 10.31 0.34 -8.07
N GLU A 44 11.54 0.32 -7.52
CA GLU A 44 11.75 0.28 -6.08
C GLU A 44 11.01 1.45 -5.41
N GLY A 45 10.24 1.16 -4.36
CA GLY A 45 9.43 2.15 -3.66
C GLY A 45 8.10 2.55 -4.31
N LEU A 46 7.74 2.02 -5.50
CA LEU A 46 6.47 2.36 -6.16
C LEU A 46 5.24 2.03 -5.28
N SER A 47 5.28 0.91 -4.55
CA SER A 47 4.22 0.56 -3.58
C SER A 47 4.07 1.62 -2.48
N LEU A 48 5.17 2.18 -2.01
CA LEU A 48 5.18 3.22 -0.98
C LEU A 48 4.65 4.55 -1.55
N ALA A 49 5.09 4.95 -2.74
CA ALA A 49 4.56 6.13 -3.44
C ALA A 49 3.05 6.00 -3.70
N THR A 50 2.59 4.80 -4.07
CA THR A 50 1.15 4.48 -4.20
C THR A 50 0.43 4.70 -2.87
N GLY A 51 1.02 4.26 -1.76
CA GLY A 51 0.49 4.50 -0.41
C GLY A 51 0.30 5.99 -0.12
N VAL A 52 1.30 6.82 -0.44
CA VAL A 52 1.22 8.29 -0.30
C VAL A 52 0.06 8.86 -1.13
N ALA A 53 -0.09 8.45 -2.38
CA ALA A 53 -1.17 8.93 -3.24
C ALA A 53 -2.55 8.56 -2.71
N VAL A 54 -2.74 7.31 -2.26
CA VAL A 54 -4.02 6.87 -1.67
C VAL A 54 -4.28 7.60 -0.35
N ALA A 55 -3.27 7.84 0.50
CA ALA A 55 -3.42 8.61 1.72
C ALA A 55 -3.85 10.06 1.43
N LYS A 56 -3.26 10.71 0.41
CA LYS A 56 -3.67 12.04 -0.06
C LYS A 56 -5.13 12.04 -0.54
N ALA A 57 -5.51 11.06 -1.34
CA ALA A 57 -6.90 10.92 -1.82
C ALA A 57 -7.89 10.81 -0.66
N LEU A 58 -7.60 9.99 0.34
CA LEU A 58 -8.43 9.84 1.54
C LEU A 58 -8.48 11.13 2.37
N SER A 59 -7.35 11.82 2.53
CA SER A 59 -7.30 13.12 3.21
C SER A 59 -8.15 14.17 2.51
N ARG A 60 -8.12 14.26 1.17
CA ARG A 60 -9.00 15.15 0.38
C ARG A 60 -10.49 14.82 0.56
N LEU A 61 -10.82 13.58 0.85
CA LEU A 61 -12.18 13.15 1.16
C LEU A 61 -12.56 13.39 2.63
N GLY A 62 -11.67 13.99 3.42
CA GLY A 62 -11.90 14.33 4.83
C GLY A 62 -11.66 13.18 5.80
N VAL A 63 -10.91 12.16 5.41
CA VAL A 63 -10.45 11.10 6.32
C VAL A 63 -9.16 11.57 6.98
N SER A 64 -9.23 11.84 8.26
CA SER A 64 -8.06 12.23 9.07
C SER A 64 -7.29 10.99 9.57
N ALA A 65 -6.04 11.19 9.98
CA ALA A 65 -5.22 10.19 10.65
C ALA A 65 -4.98 8.90 9.82
N VAL A 66 -4.92 9.02 8.49
CA VAL A 66 -4.44 7.94 7.63
C VAL A 66 -2.95 7.80 7.81
N GLY A 67 -2.49 6.59 8.17
CA GLY A 67 -1.10 6.26 8.32
C GLY A 67 -0.65 5.17 7.36
N LEU A 68 0.65 5.14 7.07
CA LEU A 68 1.26 4.14 6.20
C LEU A 68 2.00 3.10 7.02
N LYS A 69 1.88 1.86 6.59
CA LYS A 69 2.63 0.73 7.13
C LYS A 69 3.41 0.07 6.03
N TRP A 70 4.72 0.02 6.19
CA TRP A 70 5.59 -0.68 5.25
C TRP A 70 5.20 -2.16 5.11
N PRO A 71 5.22 -2.70 3.89
CA PRO A 71 5.57 -2.02 2.64
C PRO A 71 4.36 -1.59 1.78
N ASN A 72 3.11 -1.85 2.19
CA ASN A 72 1.98 -1.76 1.25
C ASN A 72 0.60 -1.56 1.88
N ASP A 73 0.51 -1.23 3.16
CA ASP A 73 -0.78 -1.09 3.85
C ASP A 73 -1.05 0.36 4.29
N LEU A 74 -2.30 0.77 4.24
CA LEU A 74 -2.79 1.99 4.85
C LEU A 74 -3.65 1.65 6.07
N LEU A 75 -3.41 2.34 7.16
CA LEU A 75 -4.09 2.14 8.43
C LEU A 75 -4.86 3.41 8.83
N VAL A 76 -5.96 3.21 9.55
CA VAL A 76 -6.65 4.26 10.31
C VAL A 76 -6.98 3.67 11.68
N GLY A 77 -6.63 4.39 12.76
CA GLY A 77 -6.82 3.89 14.12
C GLY A 77 -6.09 2.57 14.42
N GLY A 78 -4.97 2.30 13.75
CA GLY A 78 -4.22 1.05 13.88
C GLY A 78 -4.78 -0.14 13.07
N ALA A 79 -5.94 0.00 12.44
CA ALA A 79 -6.61 -1.04 11.68
C ALA A 79 -6.44 -0.82 10.16
N LYS A 80 -6.31 -1.90 9.39
CA LYS A 80 -6.06 -1.84 7.94
C LYS A 80 -7.29 -1.38 7.18
N LEU A 81 -7.16 -0.23 6.51
CA LEU A 81 -8.19 0.34 5.63
C LEU A 81 -7.96 -0.02 4.16
N SER A 82 -6.70 -0.05 3.73
CA SER A 82 -6.37 -0.28 2.32
C SER A 82 -5.12 -1.15 2.18
N GLY A 83 -5.04 -1.88 1.08
CA GLY A 83 -3.87 -2.67 0.69
C GLY A 83 -3.51 -2.42 -0.77
N ILE A 84 -2.22 -2.47 -1.05
CA ILE A 84 -1.63 -2.25 -2.38
C ILE A 84 -0.94 -3.53 -2.82
N LEU A 85 -1.14 -3.91 -4.06
CA LEU A 85 -0.45 -5.03 -4.71
C LEU A 85 0.11 -4.56 -6.05
N LEU A 86 1.40 -4.76 -6.25
CA LEU A 86 2.06 -4.53 -7.54
C LEU A 86 2.42 -5.87 -8.16
N GLU A 87 2.05 -6.04 -9.41
CA GLU A 87 2.46 -7.18 -10.23
C GLU A 87 3.09 -6.64 -11.51
N MET A 88 4.25 -7.17 -11.86
CA MET A 88 5.02 -6.72 -13.02
C MET A 88 5.10 -7.82 -14.06
N THR A 89 5.02 -7.42 -15.33
CA THR A 89 5.25 -8.26 -16.52
C THR A 89 6.13 -7.52 -17.51
N GLY A 90 6.82 -8.25 -18.37
CA GLY A 90 7.71 -7.69 -19.40
C GLY A 90 9.19 -7.87 -19.05
N ASP A 91 10.05 -7.06 -19.65
CA ASP A 91 11.50 -7.14 -19.48
C ASP A 91 11.96 -6.41 -18.21
N PRO A 92 12.56 -7.10 -17.24
CA PRO A 92 13.09 -6.47 -16.04
C PRO A 92 14.19 -5.44 -16.30
N SER A 93 14.86 -5.54 -17.43
CA SER A 93 15.99 -4.64 -17.83
C SER A 93 15.54 -3.48 -18.71
N GLY A 94 14.30 -3.49 -19.18
CA GLY A 94 13.82 -2.52 -20.15
C GLY A 94 12.35 -2.13 -19.94
N ARG A 95 11.58 -2.27 -21.00
CA ARG A 95 10.15 -1.94 -20.98
C ARG A 95 9.35 -2.95 -20.16
N CYS A 96 8.69 -2.49 -19.13
CA CYS A 96 7.84 -3.34 -18.30
C CYS A 96 6.48 -2.70 -18.06
N GLN A 97 5.49 -3.55 -17.84
CA GLN A 97 4.15 -3.12 -17.42
C GLN A 97 3.95 -3.50 -15.96
N VAL A 98 3.39 -2.58 -15.20
CA VAL A 98 3.00 -2.80 -13.82
C VAL A 98 1.48 -2.75 -13.72
N VAL A 99 0.91 -3.78 -13.12
CA VAL A 99 -0.48 -3.77 -12.64
C VAL A 99 -0.46 -3.29 -11.20
N LEU A 100 -0.95 -2.09 -10.98
CA LEU A 100 -1.05 -1.46 -9.69
C LEU A 100 -2.46 -1.70 -9.14
N GLY A 101 -2.59 -2.65 -8.20
CA GLY A 101 -3.84 -2.98 -7.52
C GLY A 101 -4.00 -2.19 -6.22
N VAL A 102 -5.15 -1.54 -6.05
CA VAL A 102 -5.54 -0.86 -4.81
C VAL A 102 -6.89 -1.37 -4.35
N GLY A 103 -6.92 -1.97 -3.16
CA GLY A 103 -8.14 -2.33 -2.46
C GLY A 103 -8.40 -1.36 -1.31
N VAL A 104 -9.60 -0.73 -1.26
CA VAL A 104 -10.00 0.08 -0.11
C VAL A 104 -11.27 -0.50 0.48
N ASN A 105 -11.24 -0.82 1.76
CA ASN A 105 -12.43 -1.22 2.51
C ASN A 105 -13.36 -0.01 2.65
N HIS A 106 -14.43 0.04 1.87
CA HIS A 106 -15.35 1.17 1.88
C HIS A 106 -16.55 0.89 2.81
N ARG A 107 -17.30 -0.19 2.54
CA ARG A 107 -18.45 -0.64 3.32
C ARG A 107 -18.39 -2.15 3.58
N LEU A 108 -17.22 -2.66 3.90
CA LEU A 108 -17.01 -4.09 4.12
C LEU A 108 -17.99 -4.62 5.18
N PRO A 109 -18.88 -5.58 4.83
CA PRO A 109 -19.81 -6.17 5.79
C PRO A 109 -19.08 -7.05 6.79
N MET A 110 -19.46 -7.01 8.07
CA MET A 110 -18.90 -7.87 9.12
C MET A 110 -19.00 -9.35 8.76
N ALA A 111 -20.13 -9.77 8.18
CA ALA A 111 -20.34 -11.17 7.76
C ALA A 111 -19.34 -11.64 6.68
N ALA A 112 -18.83 -10.74 5.85
CA ALA A 112 -17.82 -11.08 4.84
C ALA A 112 -16.38 -11.08 5.38
N ALA A 113 -16.17 -10.53 6.57
CA ALA A 113 -14.83 -10.32 7.16
C ALA A 113 -14.35 -11.51 8.01
N HIS A 114 -15.11 -12.60 8.14
CA HIS A 114 -14.78 -13.76 9.00
C HIS A 114 -13.44 -14.45 8.68
N GLY A 115 -12.85 -14.23 7.51
CA GLY A 115 -11.56 -14.80 7.14
C GLY A 115 -10.38 -13.82 7.23
N ILE A 116 -10.59 -12.62 7.81
CA ILE A 116 -9.54 -11.62 7.93
C ILE A 116 -8.85 -11.80 9.29
N ASP A 117 -7.57 -12.19 9.26
CA ASP A 117 -6.73 -12.52 10.41
C ASP A 117 -6.01 -11.33 11.06
N GLN A 118 -6.40 -10.11 10.72
CA GLN A 118 -5.80 -8.87 11.23
C GLN A 118 -6.87 -7.82 11.49
N SER A 119 -6.56 -6.83 12.33
CA SER A 119 -7.44 -5.68 12.54
C SER A 119 -7.67 -4.95 11.22
N TRP A 120 -8.92 -4.70 10.87
CA TRP A 120 -9.32 -4.00 9.68
C TRP A 120 -10.33 -2.88 10.00
N ALA A 121 -10.35 -1.87 9.16
CA ALA A 121 -11.25 -0.73 9.23
C ALA A 121 -11.97 -0.56 7.89
N LYS A 122 -13.07 0.15 7.87
CA LYS A 122 -13.78 0.56 6.67
C LYS A 122 -14.01 2.07 6.64
N LEU A 123 -13.98 2.65 5.46
CA LEU A 123 -14.05 4.10 5.23
C LEU A 123 -15.33 4.72 5.82
N ASP A 124 -16.46 4.03 5.69
CA ASP A 124 -17.78 4.51 6.13
C ASP A 124 -17.85 4.76 7.65
N GLU A 125 -16.96 4.18 8.45
CA GLU A 125 -16.83 4.44 9.90
C GLU A 125 -16.20 5.80 10.19
N PHE A 126 -15.30 6.28 9.34
CA PHE A 126 -14.54 7.52 9.53
C PHE A 126 -15.12 8.69 8.73
N ARG A 127 -15.73 8.38 7.61
CA ARG A 127 -16.35 9.37 6.72
C ARG A 127 -17.61 8.79 6.07
N PRO A 128 -18.75 8.77 6.80
CA PRO A 128 -20.02 8.27 6.28
C PRO A 128 -20.49 9.06 5.05
N GLY A 129 -21.18 8.39 4.16
CA GLY A 129 -21.84 9.01 3.01
C GLY A 129 -20.98 9.27 1.79
N ILE A 130 -19.68 8.94 1.80
CA ILE A 130 -18.88 8.99 0.57
C ILE A 130 -19.39 7.94 -0.41
N GLY A 131 -19.74 8.38 -1.61
CA GLY A 131 -20.10 7.47 -2.71
C GLY A 131 -18.85 6.77 -3.27
N ARG A 132 -18.98 5.50 -3.66
CA ARG A 132 -17.88 4.70 -4.21
C ARG A 132 -17.28 5.30 -5.48
N ASN A 133 -18.11 5.93 -6.33
CA ASN A 133 -17.63 6.61 -7.53
C ASN A 133 -16.77 7.85 -7.22
N LEU A 134 -17.15 8.62 -6.19
CA LEU A 134 -16.35 9.75 -5.73
C LEU A 134 -15.00 9.26 -5.16
N LEU A 135 -15.03 8.22 -4.33
CA LEU A 135 -13.81 7.59 -3.83
C LEU A 135 -12.91 7.15 -4.98
N ALA A 136 -13.46 6.42 -5.96
CA ALA A 136 -12.71 5.95 -7.11
C ALA A 136 -12.09 7.11 -7.91
N SER A 137 -12.85 8.15 -8.21
CA SER A 137 -12.38 9.29 -9.02
C SER A 137 -11.23 10.03 -8.34
N VAL A 138 -11.32 10.28 -7.02
CA VAL A 138 -10.25 10.98 -6.28
C VAL A 138 -9.01 10.10 -6.16
N VAL A 139 -9.17 8.80 -5.87
CA VAL A 139 -8.04 7.85 -5.81
C VAL A 139 -7.34 7.74 -7.17
N ILE A 140 -8.09 7.58 -8.26
CA ILE A 140 -7.51 7.50 -9.61
C ILE A 140 -6.75 8.78 -9.95
N SER A 141 -7.31 9.95 -9.67
CA SER A 141 -6.66 11.23 -9.94
C SER A 141 -5.31 11.36 -9.22
N GLU A 142 -5.25 11.04 -7.93
CA GLU A 142 -4.00 11.08 -7.17
C GLU A 142 -2.98 10.03 -7.65
N LEU A 143 -3.46 8.84 -8.05
CA LEU A 143 -2.59 7.78 -8.59
C LEU A 143 -1.97 8.17 -9.93
N LEU A 144 -2.72 8.79 -10.83
CA LEU A 144 -2.18 9.23 -12.12
C LEU A 144 -1.11 10.31 -11.94
N LEU A 145 -1.36 11.32 -11.10
CA LEU A 145 -0.37 12.34 -10.74
C LEU A 145 0.89 11.73 -10.11
N MET A 146 0.69 10.74 -9.23
CA MET A 146 1.80 10.01 -8.60
C MET A 146 2.61 9.24 -9.63
N LEU A 147 1.97 8.52 -10.56
CA LEU A 147 2.65 7.71 -11.58
C LEU A 147 3.52 8.57 -12.50
N GLU A 148 3.03 9.73 -12.94
CA GLU A 148 3.80 10.69 -13.73
C GLU A 148 5.01 11.22 -12.95
N ARG A 149 4.80 11.65 -11.69
CA ARG A 149 5.87 12.15 -10.83
C ARG A 149 6.91 11.05 -10.50
N PHE A 150 6.44 9.82 -10.28
CA PHE A 150 7.30 8.68 -9.99
C PHE A 150 8.13 8.29 -11.20
N ALA A 151 7.56 8.26 -12.39
CA ALA A 151 8.30 7.98 -13.63
C ALA A 151 9.44 8.97 -13.88
N ALA A 152 9.28 10.24 -13.47
CA ALA A 152 10.29 11.27 -13.63
C ALA A 152 11.36 11.25 -12.52
N ASN A 153 11.01 10.96 -11.26
CA ASN A 153 11.83 11.25 -10.09
C ASN A 153 12.06 10.04 -9.16
N GLY A 154 11.42 8.91 -9.44
CA GLY A 154 11.48 7.73 -8.58
C GLY A 154 10.88 7.95 -7.18
N PHE A 155 11.13 7.00 -6.28
CA PHE A 155 10.60 7.06 -4.91
C PHE A 155 11.21 8.20 -4.08
N ALA A 156 12.41 8.62 -4.35
CA ALA A 156 13.09 9.70 -3.59
C ALA A 156 12.22 10.96 -3.46
N ALA A 157 11.40 11.26 -4.48
CA ALA A 157 10.47 12.39 -4.45
C ALA A 157 9.29 12.23 -3.46
N PHE A 158 9.02 11.03 -2.97
CA PHE A 158 7.92 10.71 -2.07
C PHE A 158 8.37 10.32 -0.66
N ARG A 159 9.68 10.17 -0.46
CA ARG A 159 10.25 9.64 0.78
C ARG A 159 9.80 10.41 2.00
N ASP A 160 9.93 11.74 1.99
CA ASP A 160 9.62 12.57 3.16
C ASP A 160 8.11 12.58 3.44
N GLU A 161 7.28 12.58 2.39
CA GLU A 161 5.84 12.45 2.52
C GLU A 161 5.44 11.08 3.12
N TRP A 162 6.12 10.02 2.70
CA TRP A 162 5.91 8.69 3.25
C TRP A 162 6.33 8.62 4.72
N GLN A 163 7.50 9.15 5.07
CA GLN A 163 8.01 9.16 6.45
C GLN A 163 7.09 9.94 7.40
N ALA A 164 6.50 11.04 6.95
CA ALA A 164 5.54 11.81 7.74
C ALA A 164 4.25 11.02 8.06
N LEU A 165 3.95 9.98 7.30
CA LEU A 165 2.78 9.12 7.47
C LEU A 165 3.11 7.75 8.08
N ASP A 166 4.39 7.46 8.36
CA ASP A 166 4.81 6.16 8.89
C ASP A 166 4.30 5.95 10.32
N VAL A 167 3.39 4.99 10.50
CA VAL A 167 2.81 4.68 11.80
C VAL A 167 3.75 3.90 12.73
N TYR A 168 4.86 3.40 12.20
CA TYR A 168 5.85 2.63 12.95
C TYR A 168 7.19 3.34 13.14
N ALA A 169 7.27 4.62 12.75
CA ALA A 169 8.47 5.42 12.99
C ALA A 169 8.89 5.35 14.47
N ASP A 170 10.15 5.00 14.70
CA ASP A 170 10.79 4.87 16.02
C ASP A 170 10.17 3.85 16.97
N LYS A 171 9.39 2.90 16.45
CA LYS A 171 8.79 1.81 17.25
C LYS A 171 9.54 0.50 17.08
N GLU A 172 9.48 -0.32 18.11
CA GLU A 172 9.92 -1.71 18.05
C GLU A 172 9.00 -2.51 17.13
N VAL A 173 9.59 -3.23 16.21
CA VAL A 173 8.87 -4.00 15.19
C VAL A 173 9.51 -5.37 15.00
N VAL A 174 8.71 -6.30 14.50
CA VAL A 174 9.18 -7.58 13.99
C VAL A 174 8.91 -7.67 12.50
N ILE A 175 9.92 -8.04 11.74
CA ILE A 175 9.82 -8.36 10.32
C ILE A 175 9.65 -9.87 10.21
N LYS A 176 8.46 -10.31 9.80
CA LYS A 176 8.15 -11.71 9.53
C LYS A 176 8.66 -12.06 8.14
N THR A 177 9.70 -12.87 8.06
CA THR A 177 10.13 -13.52 6.81
C THR A 177 9.53 -14.93 6.72
N GLY A 178 9.74 -15.67 5.68
CA GLY A 178 9.31 -17.07 5.65
C GLY A 178 10.15 -17.99 6.55
N ALA A 179 11.38 -17.61 6.84
CA ALA A 179 12.37 -18.44 7.52
C ALA A 179 12.61 -18.04 8.98
N SER A 180 12.59 -16.74 9.31
CA SER A 180 12.89 -16.23 10.64
C SER A 180 12.25 -14.87 10.88
N ASP A 181 12.10 -14.52 12.15
CA ASP A 181 11.68 -13.21 12.60
C ASP A 181 12.91 -12.32 12.86
N ILE A 182 12.86 -11.07 12.36
CA ILE A 182 13.92 -10.07 12.58
C ILE A 182 13.32 -8.96 13.44
N PHE A 183 13.88 -8.74 14.63
CA PHE A 183 13.45 -7.72 15.57
C PHE A 183 14.34 -6.49 15.46
N GLY A 184 13.76 -5.30 15.63
CA GLY A 184 14.51 -4.05 15.63
C GLY A 184 13.60 -2.83 15.77
N ILE A 185 14.18 -1.65 15.69
CA ILE A 185 13.46 -0.38 15.74
C ILE A 185 13.34 0.14 14.29
N ALA A 186 12.11 0.45 13.86
CA ALA A 186 11.87 1.02 12.54
C ALA A 186 12.35 2.49 12.50
N ARG A 187 13.26 2.80 11.57
CA ARG A 187 13.85 4.14 11.38
C ARG A 187 13.49 4.74 10.02
N GLY A 188 12.23 4.55 9.61
CA GLY A 188 11.73 5.01 8.33
C GLY A 188 12.27 4.21 7.14
N VAL A 189 12.40 4.85 5.98
CA VAL A 189 12.82 4.22 4.73
C VAL A 189 14.00 4.96 4.08
N ASP A 190 14.77 4.25 3.27
CA ASP A 190 15.82 4.84 2.47
C ASP A 190 15.27 5.48 1.17
N SER A 191 16.15 5.99 0.31
CA SER A 191 15.78 6.63 -0.96
C SER A 191 15.19 5.68 -2.00
N SER A 192 15.32 4.37 -1.83
CA SER A 192 14.72 3.33 -2.68
C SER A 192 13.47 2.69 -2.08
N GLY A 193 13.06 3.09 -0.87
CA GLY A 193 11.90 2.53 -0.16
C GLY A 193 12.23 1.27 0.65
N GLY A 194 13.50 0.92 0.83
CA GLY A 194 13.93 -0.10 1.77
C GLY A 194 13.68 0.36 3.22
N LEU A 195 13.12 -0.51 4.05
CA LEU A 195 12.93 -0.21 5.48
C LEU A 195 14.29 -0.14 6.17
N ARG A 196 14.51 0.94 6.89
CA ARG A 196 15.68 1.13 7.76
C ARG A 196 15.34 0.53 9.14
N LEU A 197 15.93 -0.61 9.45
CA LEU A 197 15.74 -1.31 10.70
C LEU A 197 17.00 -1.20 11.55
N GLU A 198 16.90 -0.63 12.74
CA GLU A 198 18.00 -0.58 13.69
C GLU A 198 18.02 -1.87 14.52
N ILE A 199 19.12 -2.60 14.44
CA ILE A 199 19.37 -3.84 15.17
C ILE A 199 20.68 -3.69 15.93
N SER A 200 20.65 -3.81 17.25
CA SER A 200 21.83 -3.67 18.11
C SER A 200 22.65 -2.40 17.84
N GLY A 201 21.97 -1.27 17.57
CA GLY A 201 22.58 0.03 17.31
C GLY A 201 23.09 0.25 15.87
N ALA A 202 22.93 -0.73 14.97
CA ALA A 202 23.31 -0.62 13.57
C ALA A 202 22.08 -0.60 12.65
N ILE A 203 22.10 0.24 11.62
CA ILE A 203 21.03 0.31 10.61
C ILE A 203 21.24 -0.76 9.56
N GLN A 204 20.24 -1.61 9.37
CA GLN A 204 20.15 -2.55 8.26
C GLN A 204 19.03 -2.12 7.31
N ILE A 205 19.26 -2.25 6.01
CA ILE A 205 18.24 -1.97 4.98
C ILE A 205 17.52 -3.27 4.63
N ILE A 206 16.24 -3.31 4.96
CA ILE A 206 15.36 -4.43 4.63
C ILE A 206 14.63 -4.09 3.34
N LYS A 207 14.98 -4.78 2.26
CA LYS A 207 14.28 -4.62 0.97
C LYS A 207 12.96 -5.38 0.99
N GLY A 208 11.96 -4.84 0.31
CA GLY A 208 10.67 -5.48 0.12
C GLY A 208 10.80 -6.85 -0.56
N GLY A 209 9.83 -7.67 -0.41
CA GLY A 209 9.79 -9.05 -0.90
C GLY A 209 8.71 -9.80 -0.13
N GLU A 210 8.92 -11.06 0.17
CA GLU A 210 8.00 -11.86 0.96
C GLU A 210 8.12 -11.60 2.47
N MET A 211 8.03 -10.33 2.88
CA MET A 211 8.14 -9.90 4.27
C MET A 211 6.92 -9.10 4.72
N SER A 212 6.63 -9.12 6.00
CA SER A 212 5.59 -8.28 6.62
C SER A 212 6.08 -7.71 7.96
N LEU A 213 5.82 -6.43 8.17
CA LEU A 213 6.11 -5.73 9.41
C LEU A 213 4.92 -5.89 10.38
N ARG A 214 5.23 -6.09 11.66
CA ARG A 214 4.26 -6.10 12.78
C ARG A 214 4.81 -5.26 13.93
N ALA A 215 3.92 -4.74 14.79
CA ALA A 215 4.32 -4.26 16.10
C ALA A 215 4.87 -5.43 16.94
N VAL A 216 5.76 -5.15 17.86
CA VAL A 216 6.07 -6.05 18.96
C VAL A 216 4.97 -5.83 19.99
N GLU A 217 4.29 -6.92 20.39
CA GLU A 217 3.25 -6.92 21.43
C GLU A 217 3.89 -6.94 22.84
#